data_d65c045df6b5270018e796b839e98209
#
_entry.id   d65c045df6b5270018e796b839e98209
#
_cell.length_a   1.000
_cell.length_b   1.000
_cell.length_c   1.000
_cell.angle_alpha   90.00
_cell.angle_beta   90.00
_cell.angle_gamma   90.00
#
_symmetry.space_group_name_H-M   'P 1'
#
loop_
_entity.id
_entity.type
_entity.pdbx_description
1 polymer ?
#
loop_
_entity_poly.entity_id
_entity_poly.type
_entity_poly.pdbx_seq_one_letter_code
_entity_poly.pdbx_strand_id
1 'polypeptide(L)'
;MAGTYNVAPVTPADYRRLAERRLPRFLFDYIDGGANDEGTMAANLADFASVTLRQRVMRDVSGVDTSTVLAGRKVAMPLALAPVGMAGMFSRRGEVTGVRATDHAGIPFALSTLGVCTMDELRAASPSPFWFQLYMMRDRAVVQRLLGRARDAGCDTLLFTVDLAVTGLRHRDIRNGMIGRPTLKARLSKLRQLLARPAWIRDVGLLGKPHTIGNLSDVVPDPTDLNAYKAWIDAQFDPSVTWQDIAWLRRIWDGKLYIKGVLEPDDARDAVDVGADGVVVSNHGGRQLDGVASSIAKLPGVVAAVGDRTEVLLDGGVRSGVDVLKAVALGARGVLIGRPWVWAVAGAGQQGLIDLLETFQRELRTAMALTGVSRIADVGPELIDA
;
A
#
# COMPACT_ATOMS: atom_id res chain seq x y z
N MET A 1 2.80 -28.22 10.55
CA MET A 1 1.46 -28.76 10.75
C MET A 1 0.65 -27.78 11.62
N ALA A 2 0.29 -26.63 11.08
CA ALA A 2 -0.61 -25.67 11.73
C ALA A 2 -1.71 -25.32 10.71
N GLY A 3 -2.79 -26.03 10.70
CA GLY A 3 -3.84 -25.79 9.71
C GLY A 3 -5.12 -26.56 9.89
N THR A 4 -5.15 -27.52 10.80
CA THR A 4 -6.28 -28.43 10.92
C THR A 4 -7.39 -27.91 11.85
N TYR A 5 -7.13 -26.82 12.60
CA TYR A 5 -8.06 -26.31 13.61
C TYR A 5 -8.45 -24.83 13.45
N ASN A 6 -7.94 -24.11 12.42
CA ASN A 6 -8.35 -22.72 12.19
C ASN A 6 -9.71 -22.69 11.51
N VAL A 7 -10.72 -22.29 12.23
CA VAL A 7 -12.11 -22.16 11.74
C VAL A 7 -12.24 -20.93 10.83
N ALA A 8 -11.50 -19.84 11.12
CA ALA A 8 -11.53 -18.61 10.34
C ALA A 8 -10.12 -17.97 10.29
N PRO A 9 -9.78 -17.26 9.21
CA PRO A 9 -8.59 -16.41 9.17
C PRO A 9 -8.80 -15.18 10.05
N VAL A 10 -7.76 -14.79 10.80
CA VAL A 10 -7.81 -13.61 11.70
C VAL A 10 -6.68 -12.65 11.39
N THR A 11 -5.47 -13.16 11.19
CA THR A 11 -4.25 -12.35 11.02
C THR A 11 -3.85 -12.20 9.57
N PRO A 12 -3.04 -11.17 9.20
CA PRO A 12 -2.44 -11.09 7.87
C PRO A 12 -1.71 -12.36 7.44
N ALA A 13 -1.11 -13.10 8.39
CA ALA A 13 -0.43 -14.36 8.11
C ALA A 13 -1.41 -15.48 7.69
N ASP A 14 -2.62 -15.47 8.22
CA ASP A 14 -3.67 -16.43 7.80
C ASP A 14 -4.12 -16.11 6.36
N TYR A 15 -4.41 -14.85 6.06
CA TYR A 15 -4.78 -14.42 4.72
C TYR A 15 -3.66 -14.63 3.70
N ARG A 16 -2.39 -14.44 4.11
CA ARG A 16 -1.23 -14.77 3.28
C ARG A 16 -1.23 -16.24 2.87
N ARG A 17 -1.49 -17.17 3.82
CA ARG A 17 -1.60 -18.61 3.52
C ARG A 17 -2.76 -18.92 2.59
N LEU A 18 -3.91 -18.26 2.73
CA LEU A 18 -5.04 -18.41 1.83
C LEU A 18 -4.72 -17.90 0.43
N ALA A 19 -4.10 -16.74 0.32
CA ALA A 19 -3.64 -16.15 -0.94
C ALA A 19 -2.65 -17.07 -1.66
N GLU A 20 -1.68 -17.65 -0.94
CA GLU A 20 -0.69 -18.61 -1.50
C GLU A 20 -1.37 -19.85 -2.08
N ARG A 21 -2.42 -20.34 -1.43
CA ARG A 21 -3.19 -21.50 -1.92
C ARG A 21 -4.06 -21.16 -3.13
N ARG A 22 -4.54 -19.93 -3.24
CA ARG A 22 -5.48 -19.51 -4.29
C ARG A 22 -4.78 -18.99 -5.54
N LEU A 23 -3.68 -18.26 -5.38
CA LEU A 23 -2.98 -17.62 -6.49
C LEU A 23 -2.04 -18.58 -7.25
N PRO A 24 -1.87 -18.41 -8.58
CA PRO A 24 -0.69 -18.93 -9.27
C PRO A 24 0.60 -18.44 -8.61
N ARG A 25 1.61 -19.28 -8.49
CA ARG A 25 2.83 -19.00 -7.75
C ARG A 25 3.52 -17.71 -8.19
N PHE A 26 3.59 -17.43 -9.48
CA PHE A 26 4.22 -16.22 -10.00
C PHE A 26 3.50 -14.95 -9.57
N LEU A 27 2.16 -14.97 -9.42
CA LEU A 27 1.39 -13.84 -8.91
C LEU A 27 1.55 -13.71 -7.38
N PHE A 28 1.55 -14.84 -6.67
CA PHE A 28 1.79 -14.81 -5.23
C PHE A 28 3.18 -14.24 -4.91
N ASP A 29 4.23 -14.74 -5.57
CA ASP A 29 5.61 -14.25 -5.37
C ASP A 29 5.73 -12.76 -5.68
N TYR A 30 5.01 -12.27 -6.71
CA TYR A 30 5.02 -10.85 -7.06
C TYR A 30 4.53 -9.96 -5.92
N ILE A 31 3.41 -10.30 -5.26
CA ILE A 31 2.87 -9.49 -4.16
C ILE A 31 3.57 -9.75 -2.82
N ASP A 32 4.06 -10.96 -2.61
CA ASP A 32 4.65 -11.40 -1.35
C ASP A 32 6.13 -11.02 -1.25
N GLY A 33 6.87 -11.05 -2.36
CA GLY A 33 8.31 -10.89 -2.42
C GLY A 33 8.80 -9.46 -2.18
N GLY A 34 10.09 -9.37 -1.85
CA GLY A 34 10.88 -8.15 -1.73
C GLY A 34 11.98 -8.07 -2.79
N ALA A 35 12.83 -7.06 -2.67
CA ALA A 35 14.03 -6.90 -3.50
C ALA A 35 15.16 -7.82 -3.01
N ASN A 36 16.00 -8.26 -3.94
CA ASN A 36 17.20 -9.07 -3.72
C ASN A 36 16.96 -10.23 -2.74
N ASP A 37 17.61 -10.22 -1.58
CA ASP A 37 17.53 -11.25 -0.55
C ASP A 37 16.48 -10.96 0.52
N GLU A 38 15.68 -9.88 0.33
CA GLU A 38 14.54 -9.52 1.20
C GLU A 38 14.94 -9.09 2.62
N GLY A 39 16.19 -8.65 2.81
CA GLY A 39 16.71 -8.20 4.10
C GLY A 39 15.92 -7.01 4.67
N THR A 40 15.67 -5.96 3.84
CA THR A 40 14.87 -4.81 4.24
C THR A 40 13.41 -5.21 4.56
N MET A 41 12.86 -6.16 3.80
CA MET A 41 11.51 -6.66 4.08
C MET A 41 11.44 -7.38 5.42
N ALA A 42 12.46 -8.16 5.78
CA ALA A 42 12.57 -8.81 7.08
C ALA A 42 12.77 -7.79 8.22
N ALA A 43 13.64 -6.79 8.01
CA ALA A 43 13.89 -5.72 8.97
C ALA A 43 12.60 -4.91 9.27
N ASN A 44 11.77 -4.62 8.25
CA ASN A 44 10.48 -3.96 8.46
C ASN A 44 9.58 -4.69 9.47
N LEU A 45 9.64 -6.01 9.55
CA LEU A 45 8.85 -6.79 10.51
C LEU A 45 9.56 -6.89 11.88
N ALA A 46 10.86 -7.14 11.85
CA ALA A 46 11.66 -7.32 13.06
C ALA A 46 11.69 -6.04 13.92
N ASP A 47 11.85 -4.88 13.28
CA ASP A 47 11.95 -3.62 13.99
C ASP A 47 10.58 -3.19 14.58
N PHE A 48 9.46 -3.52 13.95
CA PHE A 48 8.15 -3.38 14.60
C PHE A 48 8.02 -4.27 15.85
N ALA A 49 8.58 -5.48 15.82
CA ALA A 49 8.56 -6.37 16.96
C ALA A 49 9.45 -5.85 18.10
N SER A 50 10.54 -5.14 17.79
CA SER A 50 11.46 -4.56 18.78
C SER A 50 10.90 -3.34 19.51
N VAL A 51 9.96 -2.61 18.92
CA VAL A 51 9.27 -1.51 19.60
C VAL A 51 8.33 -2.08 20.66
N THR A 52 8.55 -1.76 21.93
CA THR A 52 7.73 -2.22 23.06
C THR A 52 6.80 -1.12 23.58
N LEU A 53 5.58 -1.50 23.96
CA LEU A 53 4.58 -0.58 24.52
C LEU A 53 4.57 -0.67 26.05
N ARG A 54 4.40 0.48 26.68
CA ARG A 54 4.27 0.60 28.13
C ARG A 54 2.83 0.34 28.55
N GLN A 55 2.57 -0.77 29.24
CA GLN A 55 1.26 -1.05 29.82
C GLN A 55 0.94 -0.09 30.96
N ARG A 56 -0.30 0.38 31.01
CA ARG A 56 -0.84 1.20 32.11
C ARG A 56 -2.09 0.57 32.68
N VAL A 57 -2.23 0.64 34.00
CA VAL A 57 -3.36 0.10 34.73
C VAL A 57 -4.10 1.19 35.50
N MET A 58 -5.35 0.93 35.92
CA MET A 58 -6.19 1.83 36.70
C MET A 58 -6.43 3.19 36.02
N ARG A 59 -6.58 3.17 34.71
CA ARG A 59 -7.02 4.31 33.89
C ARG A 59 -8.45 4.08 33.42
N ASP A 60 -9.23 5.14 33.33
CA ASP A 60 -10.57 5.08 32.72
C ASP A 60 -10.41 4.98 31.17
N VAL A 61 -10.76 3.84 30.65
CA VAL A 61 -10.74 3.53 29.21
C VAL A 61 -12.10 3.03 28.73
N SER A 62 -13.18 3.41 29.40
CA SER A 62 -14.55 3.03 29.05
C SER A 62 -15.00 3.54 27.67
N GLY A 63 -14.39 4.63 27.18
CA GLY A 63 -14.76 5.28 25.92
C GLY A 63 -13.60 5.41 24.93
N VAL A 64 -12.98 4.29 24.50
CA VAL A 64 -11.88 4.35 23.49
C VAL A 64 -12.43 4.73 22.12
N ASP A 65 -11.93 5.85 21.57
CA ASP A 65 -12.18 6.34 20.22
C ASP A 65 -10.91 6.24 19.38
N THR A 66 -10.95 5.41 18.34
CA THR A 66 -9.86 5.20 17.38
C THR A 66 -9.87 6.21 16.22
N SER A 67 -10.88 7.08 16.15
CA SER A 67 -11.01 8.04 15.05
C SER A 67 -9.92 9.12 15.08
N THR A 68 -9.56 9.60 13.89
CA THR A 68 -8.59 10.68 13.72
C THR A 68 -8.87 11.43 12.41
N VAL A 69 -7.94 12.30 12.02
CA VAL A 69 -7.96 13.00 10.72
C VAL A 69 -6.74 12.59 9.91
N LEU A 70 -6.94 12.14 8.68
CA LEU A 70 -5.90 11.88 7.68
C LEU A 70 -6.21 12.69 6.40
N ALA A 71 -5.22 13.37 5.86
CA ALA A 71 -5.35 14.22 4.68
C ALA A 71 -6.54 15.21 4.77
N GLY A 72 -6.79 15.73 5.96
CA GLY A 72 -7.89 16.66 6.22
C GLY A 72 -9.29 16.02 6.36
N ARG A 73 -9.40 14.69 6.32
CA ARG A 73 -10.69 13.96 6.46
C ARG A 73 -10.73 13.13 7.73
N LYS A 74 -11.91 13.15 8.39
CA LYS A 74 -12.16 12.25 9.53
C LYS A 74 -12.19 10.80 9.05
N VAL A 75 -11.48 9.93 9.75
CA VAL A 75 -11.38 8.49 9.49
C VAL A 75 -11.63 7.70 10.78
N ALA A 76 -12.10 6.46 10.66
CA ALA A 76 -12.46 5.64 11.82
C ALA A 76 -11.23 5.13 12.62
N MET A 77 -10.08 5.06 11.97
CA MET A 77 -8.78 4.69 12.58
C MET A 77 -7.63 5.25 11.74
N PRO A 78 -6.42 5.45 12.30
CA PRO A 78 -5.26 6.01 11.61
C PRO A 78 -4.62 5.02 10.62
N LEU A 79 -5.42 4.54 9.67
CA LEU A 79 -5.06 3.51 8.68
C LEU A 79 -5.62 3.86 7.32
N ALA A 80 -4.84 3.62 6.25
CA ALA A 80 -5.29 3.64 4.87
C ALA A 80 -4.82 2.38 4.12
N LEU A 81 -5.49 1.99 3.03
CA LEU A 81 -4.97 0.97 2.14
C LEU A 81 -3.95 1.59 1.18
N ALA A 82 -2.72 1.07 1.23
CA ALA A 82 -1.63 1.51 0.36
C ALA A 82 -1.92 1.20 -1.12
N PRO A 83 -1.39 2.01 -2.05
CA PRO A 83 -1.49 1.71 -3.47
C PRO A 83 -0.72 0.43 -3.80
N VAL A 84 -1.39 -0.52 -4.44
CA VAL A 84 -0.78 -1.76 -4.94
C VAL A 84 -1.15 -1.93 -6.41
N GLY A 85 -0.14 -2.07 -7.25
CA GLY A 85 -0.35 -2.31 -8.67
C GLY A 85 -0.96 -3.68 -8.94
N MET A 86 -1.79 -3.77 -9.97
CA MET A 86 -2.39 -5.00 -10.48
C MET A 86 -3.25 -5.77 -9.46
N ALA A 87 -3.91 -5.09 -8.50
CA ALA A 87 -4.73 -5.79 -7.50
C ALA A 87 -5.86 -6.61 -8.13
N GLY A 88 -6.39 -6.18 -9.28
CA GLY A 88 -7.35 -6.94 -10.08
C GLY A 88 -6.84 -8.28 -10.64
N MET A 89 -5.52 -8.52 -10.65
CA MET A 89 -4.94 -9.83 -11.00
C MET A 89 -4.93 -10.82 -9.83
N PHE A 90 -5.08 -10.36 -8.61
CA PHE A 90 -5.08 -11.21 -7.41
C PHE A 90 -6.50 -11.58 -6.98
N SER A 91 -7.45 -10.71 -7.27
CA SER A 91 -8.88 -10.96 -7.07
C SER A 91 -9.67 -10.24 -8.17
N ARG A 92 -10.84 -10.79 -8.53
CA ARG A 92 -11.73 -10.15 -9.51
C ARG A 92 -12.02 -8.70 -9.10
N ARG A 93 -11.60 -7.74 -9.94
CA ARG A 93 -11.74 -6.29 -9.69
C ARG A 93 -11.24 -5.90 -8.29
N GLY A 94 -10.01 -6.31 -7.94
CA GLY A 94 -9.45 -6.21 -6.59
C GLY A 94 -9.44 -4.78 -6.03
N GLU A 95 -9.19 -3.76 -6.85
CA GLU A 95 -9.21 -2.35 -6.46
C GLU A 95 -10.65 -1.90 -6.11
N VAL A 96 -11.66 -2.33 -6.87
CA VAL A 96 -13.08 -2.09 -6.56
C VAL A 96 -13.47 -2.78 -5.26
N THR A 97 -12.98 -4.01 -5.04
CA THR A 97 -13.17 -4.72 -3.78
C THR A 97 -12.52 -3.95 -2.61
N GLY A 98 -11.32 -3.41 -2.84
CA GLY A 98 -10.60 -2.59 -1.86
C GLY A 98 -11.37 -1.34 -1.45
N VAL A 99 -11.83 -0.54 -2.41
CA VAL A 99 -12.55 0.71 -2.10
C VAL A 99 -13.88 0.46 -1.37
N ARG A 100 -14.62 -0.60 -1.71
CA ARG A 100 -15.85 -0.98 -0.98
C ARG A 100 -15.58 -1.40 0.46
N ALA A 101 -14.51 -2.14 0.70
CA ALA A 101 -14.13 -2.54 2.05
C ALA A 101 -13.66 -1.34 2.89
N THR A 102 -12.98 -0.37 2.28
CA THR A 102 -12.58 0.86 2.98
C THR A 102 -13.75 1.78 3.29
N ASP A 103 -14.77 1.85 2.42
CA ASP A 103 -16.02 2.55 2.73
C ASP A 103 -16.69 1.95 3.98
N HIS A 104 -16.76 0.61 4.07
CA HIS A 104 -17.30 -0.07 5.24
C HIS A 104 -16.50 0.25 6.51
N ALA A 105 -15.17 0.26 6.41
CA ALA A 105 -14.27 0.51 7.54
C ALA A 105 -14.08 1.99 7.88
N GLY A 106 -14.58 2.93 7.07
CA GLY A 106 -14.41 4.37 7.26
C GLY A 106 -12.96 4.85 7.16
N ILE A 107 -12.17 4.27 6.25
CA ILE A 107 -10.75 4.60 6.03
C ILE A 107 -10.45 4.87 4.54
N PRO A 108 -9.35 5.57 4.20
CA PRO A 108 -9.01 5.86 2.81
C PRO A 108 -8.51 4.63 2.03
N PHE A 109 -8.81 4.62 0.73
CA PHE A 109 -8.23 3.71 -0.27
C PHE A 109 -7.31 4.47 -1.22
N ALA A 110 -6.13 3.95 -1.52
CA ALA A 110 -5.23 4.51 -2.52
C ALA A 110 -5.16 3.64 -3.78
N LEU A 111 -5.61 4.19 -4.91
CA LEU A 111 -5.49 3.56 -6.23
C LEU A 111 -4.08 3.76 -6.79
N SER A 112 -3.44 2.68 -7.24
CA SER A 112 -2.16 2.77 -7.94
C SER A 112 -2.33 3.22 -9.41
N THR A 113 -1.37 3.96 -9.95
CA THR A 113 -1.23 4.19 -11.41
C THR A 113 -1.30 2.88 -12.20
N LEU A 114 -0.73 1.80 -11.63
CA LEU A 114 -0.68 0.47 -12.23
C LEU A 114 -1.85 -0.43 -11.79
N GLY A 115 -2.98 0.15 -11.39
CA GLY A 115 -4.21 -0.57 -11.07
C GLY A 115 -4.89 -1.15 -12.31
N VAL A 116 -5.51 -2.32 -12.19
CA VAL A 116 -6.32 -2.94 -13.26
C VAL A 116 -7.66 -2.20 -13.42
N CYS A 117 -8.26 -1.77 -12.31
CA CYS A 117 -9.49 -0.99 -12.35
C CYS A 117 -9.21 0.49 -12.63
N THR A 118 -10.11 1.12 -13.37
CA THR A 118 -10.04 2.56 -13.66
C THR A 118 -10.51 3.41 -12.48
N MET A 119 -10.17 4.69 -12.48
CA MET A 119 -10.71 5.69 -11.54
C MET A 119 -12.24 5.75 -11.62
N ASP A 120 -12.82 5.66 -12.84
CA ASP A 120 -14.26 5.69 -13.07
C ASP A 120 -14.96 4.49 -12.43
N GLU A 121 -14.34 3.29 -12.49
CA GLU A 121 -14.87 2.08 -11.83
C GLU A 121 -14.85 2.22 -10.30
N LEU A 122 -13.81 2.84 -9.74
CA LEU A 122 -13.76 3.12 -8.31
C LEU A 122 -14.84 4.12 -7.92
N ARG A 123 -14.98 5.20 -8.68
CA ARG A 123 -16.03 6.20 -8.44
C ARG A 123 -17.44 5.64 -8.53
N ALA A 124 -17.68 4.74 -9.49
CA ALA A 124 -18.96 4.03 -9.61
C ALA A 124 -19.20 3.03 -8.46
N ALA A 125 -18.13 2.52 -7.84
CA ALA A 125 -18.21 1.54 -6.76
C ALA A 125 -18.34 2.17 -5.37
N SER A 126 -17.91 3.43 -5.19
CA SER A 126 -17.85 4.15 -3.92
C SER A 126 -18.18 5.63 -4.10
N PRO A 127 -19.03 6.21 -3.25
CA PRO A 127 -19.25 7.65 -3.21
C PRO A 127 -18.14 8.42 -2.52
N SER A 128 -17.30 7.72 -1.72
CA SER A 128 -16.21 8.33 -0.96
C SER A 128 -15.06 8.76 -1.87
N PRO A 129 -14.40 9.88 -1.61
CA PRO A 129 -13.14 10.21 -2.27
C PRO A 129 -12.08 9.16 -1.99
N PHE A 130 -11.25 8.89 -2.98
CA PHE A 130 -10.11 8.00 -2.86
C PHE A 130 -8.80 8.76 -3.12
N TRP A 131 -7.69 8.20 -2.71
CA TRP A 131 -6.36 8.69 -3.00
C TRP A 131 -5.85 8.08 -4.30
N PHE A 132 -5.07 8.82 -5.06
CA PHE A 132 -4.44 8.32 -6.28
C PHE A 132 -2.92 8.35 -6.15
N GLN A 133 -2.26 7.23 -6.46
CA GLN A 133 -0.81 7.17 -6.48
C GLN A 133 -0.29 7.35 -7.89
N LEU A 134 0.66 8.27 -8.05
CA LEU A 134 1.28 8.65 -9.32
C LEU A 134 2.78 8.34 -9.33
N TYR A 135 3.25 7.78 -10.43
CA TYR A 135 4.65 7.81 -10.84
C TYR A 135 4.86 8.89 -11.88
N MET A 136 6.02 9.57 -11.86
CA MET A 136 6.35 10.49 -12.94
C MET A 136 6.63 9.73 -14.23
N MET A 137 6.03 10.20 -15.31
CA MET A 137 6.24 9.67 -16.64
C MET A 137 7.00 10.69 -17.49
N ARG A 138 7.82 10.23 -18.43
CA ARG A 138 8.55 11.07 -19.38
C ARG A 138 7.59 11.97 -20.16
N ASP A 139 6.47 11.41 -20.62
CA ASP A 139 5.41 12.20 -21.24
C ASP A 139 4.55 12.89 -20.16
N ARG A 140 4.86 14.16 -19.91
CA ARG A 140 4.13 15.02 -18.94
C ARG A 140 2.66 15.25 -19.34
N ALA A 141 2.29 15.10 -20.61
CA ALA A 141 0.90 15.19 -21.04
C ALA A 141 0.07 14.01 -20.54
N VAL A 142 0.67 12.81 -20.45
CA VAL A 142 0.04 11.65 -19.80
C VAL A 142 -0.22 11.95 -18.32
N VAL A 143 0.75 12.54 -17.62
CA VAL A 143 0.59 12.93 -16.21
C VAL A 143 -0.57 13.91 -16.04
N GLN A 144 -0.64 14.96 -16.86
CA GLN A 144 -1.72 15.95 -16.81
C GLN A 144 -3.10 15.32 -17.06
N ARG A 145 -3.22 14.41 -18.05
CA ARG A 145 -4.47 13.67 -18.30
C ARG A 145 -4.88 12.80 -17.10
N LEU A 146 -3.93 12.09 -16.50
CA LEU A 146 -4.20 11.27 -15.31
C LEU A 146 -4.70 12.13 -14.14
N LEU A 147 -4.10 13.29 -13.91
CA LEU A 147 -4.52 14.21 -12.86
C LEU A 147 -5.91 14.82 -13.14
N GLY A 148 -6.22 15.14 -14.41
CA GLY A 148 -7.56 15.57 -14.82
C GLY A 148 -8.60 14.51 -14.48
N ARG A 149 -8.37 13.26 -14.93
CA ARG A 149 -9.26 12.13 -14.65
C ARG A 149 -9.39 11.85 -13.14
N ALA A 150 -8.30 12.00 -12.38
CA ALA A 150 -8.34 11.81 -10.93
C ALA A 150 -9.28 12.84 -10.26
N ARG A 151 -9.21 14.12 -10.67
CA ARG A 151 -10.14 15.16 -10.18
C ARG A 151 -11.60 14.85 -10.55
N ASP A 152 -11.83 14.52 -11.82
CA ASP A 152 -13.18 14.20 -12.32
C ASP A 152 -13.79 13.00 -11.60
N ALA A 153 -12.97 12.03 -11.23
CA ALA A 153 -13.37 10.88 -10.43
C ALA A 153 -13.51 11.17 -8.92
N GLY A 154 -13.22 12.40 -8.47
CA GLY A 154 -13.34 12.80 -7.07
C GLY A 154 -12.17 12.39 -6.18
N CYS A 155 -10.99 12.19 -6.76
CA CYS A 155 -9.75 12.04 -5.99
C CYS A 155 -9.37 13.38 -5.35
N ASP A 156 -9.09 13.39 -4.06
CA ASP A 156 -8.73 14.58 -3.30
C ASP A 156 -7.27 14.59 -2.82
N THR A 157 -6.60 13.45 -2.90
CA THR A 157 -5.24 13.26 -2.36
C THR A 157 -4.37 12.50 -3.36
N LEU A 158 -3.24 13.09 -3.70
CA LEU A 158 -2.22 12.50 -4.57
C LEU A 158 -1.07 11.96 -3.74
N LEU A 159 -0.72 10.68 -3.92
CA LEU A 159 0.48 10.05 -3.39
C LEU A 159 1.53 9.99 -4.50
N PHE A 160 2.45 10.95 -4.54
CA PHE A 160 3.53 10.93 -5.52
C PHE A 160 4.69 10.06 -5.01
N THR A 161 5.01 9.01 -5.76
CA THR A 161 6.00 8.00 -5.35
C THR A 161 7.37 8.30 -5.93
N VAL A 162 8.38 8.47 -5.07
CA VAL A 162 9.73 8.93 -5.44
C VAL A 162 10.81 7.84 -5.36
N ASP A 163 10.53 6.72 -4.71
CA ASP A 163 11.49 5.63 -4.50
C ASP A 163 11.60 4.65 -5.69
N LEU A 164 11.09 5.03 -6.88
CA LEU A 164 11.04 4.20 -8.08
C LEU A 164 11.68 4.91 -9.29
N ALA A 165 12.87 5.48 -9.12
CA ALA A 165 13.66 5.96 -10.26
C ALA A 165 13.99 4.80 -11.22
N VAL A 166 14.24 3.62 -10.68
CA VAL A 166 14.39 2.35 -11.38
C VAL A 166 13.68 1.25 -10.61
N THR A 167 13.23 0.20 -11.31
CA THR A 167 12.55 -0.93 -10.65
C THR A 167 13.55 -1.76 -9.85
N GLY A 168 13.28 -1.99 -8.58
CA GLY A 168 14.07 -2.87 -7.73
C GLY A 168 14.12 -4.32 -8.26
N LEU A 169 15.27 -4.96 -8.10
CA LEU A 169 15.49 -6.32 -8.60
C LEU A 169 14.85 -7.34 -7.64
N ARG A 170 13.81 -8.02 -8.09
CA ARG A 170 13.10 -9.02 -7.30
C ARG A 170 13.47 -10.43 -7.77
N HIS A 171 14.28 -11.13 -7.01
CA HIS A 171 14.77 -12.47 -7.38
C HIS A 171 13.64 -13.48 -7.56
N ARG A 172 12.55 -13.40 -6.77
CA ARG A 172 11.40 -14.31 -6.93
C ARG A 172 10.73 -14.14 -8.28
N ASP A 173 10.56 -12.89 -8.76
CA ASP A 173 9.93 -12.60 -10.05
C ASP A 173 10.75 -13.13 -11.24
N ILE A 174 12.08 -13.14 -11.11
CA ILE A 174 12.97 -13.71 -12.09
C ILE A 174 12.91 -15.25 -12.06
N ARG A 175 13.01 -15.85 -10.86
CA ARG A 175 13.01 -17.31 -10.70
C ARG A 175 11.72 -17.97 -11.19
N ASN A 176 10.57 -17.31 -11.02
CA ASN A 176 9.27 -17.82 -11.47
C ASN A 176 8.91 -17.41 -12.91
N GLY A 177 9.78 -16.64 -13.57
CA GLY A 177 9.62 -16.19 -14.95
C GLY A 177 8.58 -15.08 -15.15
N MET A 178 8.20 -14.35 -14.10
CA MET A 178 7.36 -13.16 -14.21
C MET A 178 8.10 -12.05 -14.97
N ILE A 179 9.40 -11.90 -14.68
CA ILE A 179 10.33 -10.98 -15.33
C ILE A 179 11.44 -11.78 -16.00
N GLY A 180 11.94 -11.30 -17.15
CA GLY A 180 13.05 -11.89 -17.90
C GLY A 180 12.64 -12.50 -19.23
N ARG A 181 13.57 -13.21 -19.90
CA ARG A 181 13.32 -13.79 -21.24
C ARG A 181 12.34 -14.96 -21.14
N PRO A 182 11.28 -14.99 -21.96
CA PRO A 182 10.29 -16.05 -21.95
C PRO A 182 10.87 -17.36 -22.56
N THR A 183 11.42 -18.22 -21.71
CA THR A 183 11.88 -19.55 -22.12
C THR A 183 10.70 -20.52 -22.20
N LEU A 184 10.84 -21.60 -23.02
CA LEU A 184 9.82 -22.66 -23.09
C LEU A 184 9.54 -23.26 -21.69
N LYS A 185 10.59 -23.46 -20.88
CA LYS A 185 10.48 -23.95 -19.49
C LYS A 185 9.64 -23.00 -18.64
N ALA A 186 9.84 -21.69 -18.74
CA ALA A 186 9.05 -20.69 -18.02
C ALA A 186 7.58 -20.70 -18.47
N ARG A 187 7.31 -20.81 -19.76
CA ARG A 187 5.93 -20.91 -20.30
C ARG A 187 5.21 -22.15 -19.81
N LEU A 188 5.86 -23.32 -19.87
CA LEU A 188 5.29 -24.57 -19.34
C LEU A 188 5.06 -24.51 -17.82
N SER A 189 6.01 -23.92 -17.07
CA SER A 189 5.85 -23.72 -15.64
C SER A 189 4.63 -22.84 -15.31
N LYS A 190 4.47 -21.70 -16.01
CA LYS A 190 3.31 -20.81 -15.83
C LYS A 190 2.00 -21.54 -16.16
N LEU A 191 1.96 -22.30 -17.29
CA LEU A 191 0.77 -23.06 -17.66
C LEU A 191 0.38 -24.07 -16.56
N ARG A 192 1.35 -24.82 -16.02
CA ARG A 192 1.10 -25.75 -14.90
C ARG A 192 0.58 -25.03 -13.66
N GLN A 193 1.13 -23.87 -13.31
CA GLN A 193 0.69 -23.07 -12.19
C GLN A 193 -0.74 -22.57 -12.37
N LEU A 194 -1.12 -22.16 -13.58
CA LEU A 194 -2.49 -21.75 -13.92
C LEU A 194 -3.46 -22.93 -13.80
N LEU A 195 -3.14 -24.07 -14.42
CA LEU A 195 -3.98 -25.27 -14.39
C LEU A 195 -4.19 -25.80 -12.95
N ALA A 196 -3.23 -25.59 -12.06
CA ALA A 196 -3.35 -25.92 -10.65
C ALA A 196 -4.27 -24.97 -9.85
N ARG A 197 -4.80 -23.90 -10.47
CA ARG A 197 -5.63 -22.87 -9.83
C ARG A 197 -6.94 -22.60 -10.60
N PRO A 198 -7.81 -23.58 -10.77
CA PRO A 198 -9.04 -23.45 -11.58
C PRO A 198 -9.97 -22.35 -11.07
N ALA A 199 -10.08 -22.16 -9.76
CA ALA A 199 -10.87 -21.10 -9.17
C ALA A 199 -10.35 -19.71 -9.58
N TRP A 200 -9.02 -19.50 -9.58
CA TRP A 200 -8.42 -18.25 -10.05
C TRP A 200 -8.66 -18.05 -11.56
N ILE A 201 -8.52 -19.11 -12.37
CA ILE A 201 -8.80 -19.02 -13.83
C ILE A 201 -10.23 -18.56 -14.07
N ARG A 202 -11.22 -19.15 -13.37
CA ARG A 202 -12.62 -18.75 -13.52
C ARG A 202 -12.85 -17.33 -13.04
N ASP A 203 -12.47 -17.01 -11.79
CA ASP A 203 -12.85 -15.76 -11.14
C ASP A 203 -12.09 -14.56 -11.68
N VAL A 204 -10.76 -14.70 -11.85
CA VAL A 204 -9.90 -13.62 -12.34
C VAL A 204 -9.66 -13.76 -13.83
N GLY A 205 -9.21 -14.93 -14.28
CA GLY A 205 -8.81 -15.16 -15.67
C GLY A 205 -9.95 -14.94 -16.68
N LEU A 206 -11.17 -15.39 -16.39
CA LEU A 206 -12.31 -15.25 -17.28
C LEU A 206 -13.24 -14.08 -16.90
N LEU A 207 -13.71 -14.06 -15.64
CA LEU A 207 -14.71 -13.10 -15.17
C LEU A 207 -14.11 -11.76 -14.68
N GLY A 208 -12.79 -11.68 -14.50
CA GLY A 208 -12.08 -10.48 -14.06
C GLY A 208 -11.60 -9.54 -15.17
N LYS A 209 -11.85 -9.89 -16.43
CA LYS A 209 -11.46 -9.06 -17.59
C LYS A 209 -12.10 -7.67 -17.57
N PRO A 210 -11.47 -6.65 -18.20
CA PRO A 210 -10.17 -6.70 -18.86
C PRO A 210 -8.98 -6.76 -17.88
N HIS A 211 -7.85 -7.35 -18.28
CA HIS A 211 -6.60 -7.42 -17.51
C HIS A 211 -5.59 -6.38 -18.00
N THR A 212 -6.07 -5.22 -18.38
CA THR A 212 -5.26 -4.06 -18.73
C THR A 212 -4.99 -3.22 -17.50
N ILE A 213 -3.96 -2.36 -17.51
CA ILE A 213 -3.83 -1.31 -16.50
C ILE A 213 -4.78 -0.20 -16.88
N GLY A 214 -5.92 -0.15 -16.19
CA GLY A 214 -7.11 0.58 -16.63
C GLY A 214 -6.87 2.07 -16.90
N ASN A 215 -6.08 2.73 -16.04
CA ASN A 215 -5.84 4.17 -16.16
C ASN A 215 -4.86 4.57 -17.27
N LEU A 216 -4.14 3.60 -17.86
CA LEU A 216 -3.16 3.81 -18.93
C LEU A 216 -3.55 3.12 -20.24
N SER A 217 -4.72 2.48 -20.29
CA SER A 217 -5.15 1.69 -21.45
C SER A 217 -5.35 2.51 -22.73
N ASP A 218 -5.56 3.80 -22.60
CA ASP A 218 -5.73 4.76 -23.71
C ASP A 218 -4.40 5.30 -24.29
N VAL A 219 -3.29 5.09 -23.58
CA VAL A 219 -1.97 5.62 -24.00
C VAL A 219 -0.98 4.52 -24.37
N VAL A 220 -1.26 3.28 -23.98
CA VAL A 220 -0.44 2.12 -24.35
C VAL A 220 -0.83 1.61 -25.73
N PRO A 221 0.12 1.41 -26.67
CA PRO A 221 -0.19 1.01 -28.04
C PRO A 221 -0.97 -0.30 -28.18
N ASP A 222 -0.67 -1.28 -27.33
CA ASP A 222 -1.44 -2.53 -27.22
C ASP A 222 -1.64 -2.88 -25.74
N PRO A 223 -2.76 -2.46 -25.15
CA PRO A 223 -3.04 -2.71 -23.74
C PRO A 223 -3.35 -4.20 -23.45
N THR A 224 -3.51 -5.05 -24.47
CA THR A 224 -3.81 -6.49 -24.31
C THR A 224 -2.55 -7.36 -24.34
N ASP A 225 -1.44 -6.88 -24.91
CA ASP A 225 -0.13 -7.53 -24.83
C ASP A 225 0.64 -7.05 -23.58
N LEU A 226 0.70 -7.90 -22.57
CA LEU A 226 1.42 -7.61 -21.32
C LEU A 226 2.92 -7.33 -21.50
N ASN A 227 3.56 -7.87 -22.55
CA ASN A 227 4.98 -7.60 -22.81
C ASN A 227 5.18 -6.24 -23.46
N ALA A 228 4.36 -5.89 -24.46
CA ALA A 228 4.34 -4.56 -25.06
C ALA A 228 3.99 -3.50 -24.02
N TYR A 229 3.01 -3.80 -23.17
CA TYR A 229 2.61 -2.97 -22.06
C TYR A 229 3.77 -2.73 -21.08
N LYS A 230 4.45 -3.81 -20.63
CA LYS A 230 5.60 -3.69 -19.72
C LYS A 230 6.74 -2.87 -20.34
N ALA A 231 7.06 -3.12 -21.60
CA ALA A 231 8.11 -2.38 -22.32
C ALA A 231 7.78 -0.88 -22.40
N TRP A 232 6.50 -0.54 -22.63
CA TRP A 232 6.04 0.84 -22.66
C TRP A 232 6.18 1.49 -21.27
N ILE A 233 5.72 0.83 -20.20
CA ILE A 233 5.84 1.32 -18.82
C ILE A 233 7.33 1.56 -18.45
N ASP A 234 8.18 0.58 -18.71
CA ASP A 234 9.63 0.69 -18.42
C ASP A 234 10.27 1.87 -19.18
N ALA A 235 9.79 2.16 -20.41
CA ALA A 235 10.27 3.30 -21.20
C ALA A 235 9.71 4.66 -20.69
N GLN A 236 8.54 4.66 -20.06
CA GLN A 236 7.90 5.88 -19.55
C GLN A 236 8.37 6.29 -18.16
N PHE A 237 8.89 5.40 -17.34
CA PHE A 237 9.48 5.81 -16.07
C PHE A 237 10.65 6.75 -16.30
N ASP A 238 10.64 7.85 -15.57
CA ASP A 238 11.60 8.94 -15.75
C ASP A 238 12.59 8.96 -14.57
N PRO A 239 13.81 8.44 -14.74
CA PRO A 239 14.82 8.47 -13.68
C PRO A 239 15.47 9.85 -13.47
N SER A 240 15.14 10.84 -14.29
CA SER A 240 15.69 12.20 -14.19
C SER A 240 14.85 13.14 -13.32
N VAL A 241 13.81 12.64 -12.68
CA VAL A 241 12.89 13.42 -11.81
C VAL A 241 13.64 14.01 -10.62
N THR A 242 13.38 15.28 -10.37
CA THR A 242 13.94 16.05 -9.26
C THR A 242 12.84 16.78 -8.48
N TRP A 243 13.19 17.47 -7.41
CA TRP A 243 12.27 18.31 -6.63
C TRP A 243 11.62 19.42 -7.48
N GLN A 244 12.25 19.85 -8.57
CA GLN A 244 11.65 20.82 -9.52
C GLN A 244 10.43 20.25 -10.24
N ASP A 245 10.44 18.96 -10.56
CA ASP A 245 9.29 18.27 -11.15
C ASP A 245 8.15 18.16 -10.15
N ILE A 246 8.46 17.97 -8.86
CA ILE A 246 7.44 17.94 -7.80
C ILE A 246 6.86 19.34 -7.59
N ALA A 247 7.68 20.39 -7.63
CA ALA A 247 7.20 21.77 -7.62
C ALA A 247 6.29 22.07 -8.83
N TRP A 248 6.60 21.52 -10.02
CA TRP A 248 5.70 21.59 -11.17
C TRP A 248 4.40 20.84 -10.91
N LEU A 249 4.46 19.64 -10.36
CA LEU A 249 3.28 18.83 -10.01
C LEU A 249 2.38 19.58 -9.02
N ARG A 250 2.96 20.20 -7.99
CA ARG A 250 2.22 21.02 -7.01
C ARG A 250 1.44 22.15 -7.66
N ARG A 251 2.01 22.81 -8.68
CA ARG A 251 1.31 23.90 -9.40
C ARG A 251 0.09 23.47 -10.19
N ILE A 252 0.04 22.19 -10.60
CA ILE A 252 -1.06 21.66 -11.42
C ILE A 252 -2.01 20.74 -10.64
N TRP A 253 -1.74 20.48 -9.35
CA TRP A 253 -2.59 19.67 -8.49
C TRP A 253 -3.03 20.49 -7.27
N ASP A 254 -4.35 20.72 -7.16
CA ASP A 254 -4.94 21.58 -6.12
C ASP A 254 -5.28 20.82 -4.84
N GLY A 255 -5.42 19.49 -4.91
CA GLY A 255 -5.71 18.61 -3.78
C GLY A 255 -4.52 18.42 -2.84
N LYS A 256 -4.64 17.52 -1.88
CA LYS A 256 -3.55 17.14 -1.00
C LYS A 256 -2.46 16.41 -1.77
N LEU A 257 -1.19 16.75 -1.51
CA LEU A 257 -0.02 16.15 -2.12
C LEU A 257 0.85 15.51 -1.05
N TYR A 258 1.05 14.20 -1.13
CA TYR A 258 1.95 13.44 -0.26
C TYR A 258 3.10 12.87 -1.08
N ILE A 259 4.33 13.00 -0.56
CA ILE A 259 5.51 12.41 -1.15
C ILE A 259 5.78 11.07 -0.47
N LYS A 260 5.70 9.99 -1.25
CA LYS A 260 5.84 8.63 -0.76
C LYS A 260 7.17 8.01 -1.17
N GLY A 261 7.86 7.34 -0.22
CA GLY A 261 9.16 6.70 -0.46
C GLY A 261 10.32 7.45 0.18
N VAL A 262 10.02 8.30 1.17
CA VAL A 262 10.99 9.10 1.90
C VAL A 262 11.51 8.29 3.10
N LEU A 263 12.83 8.23 3.28
CA LEU A 263 13.47 7.62 4.46
C LEU A 263 14.38 8.59 5.19
N GLU A 264 14.89 9.60 4.50
CA GLU A 264 15.88 10.54 5.06
C GLU A 264 15.22 11.86 5.48
N PRO A 265 15.63 12.43 6.64
CA PRO A 265 15.11 13.71 7.13
C PRO A 265 15.31 14.88 6.15
N ASP A 266 16.41 14.87 5.38
CA ASP A 266 16.70 15.95 4.41
C ASP A 266 15.72 15.89 3.24
N ASP A 267 15.44 14.69 2.68
CA ASP A 267 14.44 14.51 1.64
C ASP A 267 13.03 14.90 2.13
N ALA A 268 12.74 14.67 3.42
CA ALA A 268 11.47 15.09 4.01
C ALA A 268 11.35 16.63 4.08
N ARG A 269 12.45 17.34 4.40
CA ARG A 269 12.48 18.82 4.37
C ARG A 269 12.26 19.33 2.96
N ASP A 270 12.98 18.77 1.98
CA ASP A 270 12.82 19.13 0.57
C ASP A 270 11.38 18.92 0.09
N ALA A 271 10.74 17.82 0.50
CA ALA A 271 9.32 17.56 0.19
C ALA A 271 8.40 18.65 0.74
N VAL A 272 8.62 19.09 1.98
CA VAL A 272 7.85 20.19 2.59
C VAL A 272 8.12 21.51 1.89
N ASP A 273 9.36 21.79 1.55
CA ASP A 273 9.77 23.05 0.93
C ASP A 273 9.21 23.21 -0.51
N VAL A 274 8.94 22.13 -1.23
CA VAL A 274 8.22 22.16 -2.51
C VAL A 274 6.69 22.17 -2.37
N GLY A 275 6.16 22.23 -1.13
CA GLY A 275 4.74 22.41 -0.84
C GLY A 275 3.95 21.10 -0.70
N ALA A 276 4.59 20.01 -0.29
CA ALA A 276 3.86 18.79 0.08
C ALA A 276 3.04 18.99 1.36
N ASP A 277 1.80 18.46 1.36
CA ASP A 277 0.92 18.43 2.52
C ASP A 277 1.27 17.27 3.48
N GLY A 278 2.07 16.32 3.03
CA GLY A 278 2.52 15.20 3.85
C GLY A 278 3.65 14.40 3.20
N VAL A 279 4.27 13.56 4.02
CA VAL A 279 5.27 12.58 3.59
C VAL A 279 4.87 11.19 4.06
N VAL A 280 5.19 10.16 3.28
CA VAL A 280 5.04 8.77 3.69
C VAL A 280 6.42 8.17 3.85
N VAL A 281 6.81 7.89 5.10
CA VAL A 281 8.04 7.18 5.44
C VAL A 281 7.90 5.74 4.94
N SER A 282 8.68 5.39 3.92
CA SER A 282 8.47 4.17 3.16
C SER A 282 9.76 3.72 2.47
N ASN A 283 10.03 2.43 2.52
CA ASN A 283 11.00 1.73 1.67
C ASN A 283 10.29 0.81 0.65
N HIS A 284 9.06 1.19 0.26
CA HIS A 284 8.22 0.41 -0.67
C HIS A 284 7.95 -1.03 -0.17
N GLY A 285 7.95 -1.21 1.15
CA GLY A 285 7.81 -2.52 1.78
C GLY A 285 8.98 -3.48 1.50
N GLY A 286 10.19 -2.94 1.32
CA GLY A 286 11.40 -3.71 1.00
C GLY A 286 11.43 -4.23 -0.44
N ARG A 287 10.81 -3.53 -1.40
CA ARG A 287 10.68 -3.99 -2.80
C ARG A 287 11.59 -3.20 -3.77
N GLN A 288 12.28 -2.17 -3.29
CA GLN A 288 13.14 -1.29 -4.10
C GLN A 288 14.60 -1.52 -3.75
N LEU A 289 15.22 -0.73 -2.90
CA LEU A 289 16.59 -0.94 -2.46
C LEU A 289 16.60 -1.88 -1.26
N ASP A 290 17.25 -3.04 -1.39
CA ASP A 290 17.52 -3.91 -0.26
C ASP A 290 18.76 -3.44 0.52
N GLY A 291 18.78 -3.66 1.83
CA GLY A 291 19.87 -3.20 2.71
C GLY A 291 19.67 -1.81 3.29
N VAL A 292 18.50 -1.16 3.06
CA VAL A 292 18.14 0.07 3.79
C VAL A 292 17.46 -0.25 5.12
N ALA A 293 17.44 0.72 6.03
CA ALA A 293 16.74 0.60 7.31
C ALA A 293 15.23 0.41 7.12
N SER A 294 14.59 -0.15 8.11
CA SER A 294 13.11 -0.24 8.13
C SER A 294 12.47 1.14 8.23
N SER A 295 11.24 1.23 7.71
CA SER A 295 10.47 2.48 7.77
C SER A 295 10.21 2.91 9.21
N ILE A 296 9.92 1.97 10.13
CA ILE A 296 9.67 2.30 11.54
C ILE A 296 10.93 2.82 12.25
N ALA A 297 12.11 2.33 11.91
CA ALA A 297 13.38 2.82 12.47
C ALA A 297 13.71 4.25 11.96
N LYS A 298 13.32 4.60 10.73
CA LYS A 298 13.52 5.93 10.15
C LYS A 298 12.47 6.96 10.60
N LEU A 299 11.31 6.49 11.03
CA LEU A 299 10.18 7.36 11.38
C LEU A 299 10.52 8.48 12.39
N PRO A 300 11.16 8.22 13.54
CA PRO A 300 11.45 9.27 14.52
C PRO A 300 12.30 10.41 13.96
N GLY A 301 13.31 10.09 13.12
CA GLY A 301 14.15 11.10 12.49
C GLY A 301 13.39 12.00 11.51
N VAL A 302 12.48 11.41 10.71
CA VAL A 302 11.63 12.16 9.78
C VAL A 302 10.61 13.01 10.56
N VAL A 303 9.97 12.46 11.59
CA VAL A 303 9.03 13.21 12.45
C VAL A 303 9.73 14.40 13.12
N ALA A 304 10.93 14.21 13.65
CA ALA A 304 11.70 15.31 14.26
C ALA A 304 12.07 16.41 13.24
N ALA A 305 12.21 16.05 11.97
CA ALA A 305 12.58 17.02 10.92
C ALA A 305 11.40 17.85 10.39
N VAL A 306 10.19 17.27 10.31
CA VAL A 306 9.06 17.90 9.60
C VAL A 306 7.70 17.71 10.27
N GLY A 307 7.60 16.96 11.37
CA GLY A 307 6.31 16.58 11.97
C GLY A 307 5.48 17.76 12.50
N ASP A 308 6.08 18.89 12.75
CA ASP A 308 5.43 20.17 13.13
C ASP A 308 4.95 20.98 11.91
N ARG A 309 5.41 20.65 10.72
CA ARG A 309 5.16 21.37 9.46
C ARG A 309 4.20 20.63 8.52
N THR A 310 4.13 19.30 8.62
CA THR A 310 3.37 18.48 7.69
C THR A 310 2.91 17.15 8.31
N GLU A 311 1.94 16.47 7.68
CA GLU A 311 1.55 15.12 8.11
C GLU A 311 2.62 14.09 7.74
N VAL A 312 3.02 13.27 8.71
CA VAL A 312 3.93 12.15 8.50
C VAL A 312 3.13 10.85 8.58
N LEU A 313 3.07 10.10 7.50
CA LEU A 313 2.50 8.75 7.42
C LEU A 313 3.63 7.72 7.33
N LEU A 314 3.31 6.47 7.59
CA LEU A 314 4.27 5.37 7.49
C LEU A 314 3.68 4.19 6.71
N ASP A 315 4.49 3.51 5.90
CA ASP A 315 4.21 2.16 5.44
C ASP A 315 5.41 1.22 5.58
N GLY A 316 5.21 -0.07 5.33
CA GLY A 316 6.25 -1.08 5.48
C GLY A 316 6.26 -1.70 6.89
N GLY A 317 5.98 -3.00 6.96
CA GLY A 317 6.05 -3.77 8.21
C GLY A 317 4.74 -3.93 8.98
N VAL A 318 3.79 -3.02 8.90
CA VAL A 318 2.52 -3.05 9.66
C VAL A 318 1.73 -4.34 9.41
N ARG A 319 1.39 -5.06 10.48
CA ARG A 319 0.67 -6.35 10.44
C ARG A 319 -0.47 -6.46 11.46
N SER A 320 -0.66 -5.48 12.34
CA SER A 320 -1.66 -5.51 13.40
C SER A 320 -2.11 -4.10 13.80
N GLY A 321 -3.23 -4.00 14.51
CA GLY A 321 -3.65 -2.76 15.15
C GLY A 321 -2.66 -2.28 16.22
N VAL A 322 -1.90 -3.22 16.82
CA VAL A 322 -0.81 -2.87 17.76
C VAL A 322 0.32 -2.13 17.02
N ASP A 323 0.68 -2.56 15.81
CA ASP A 323 1.70 -1.86 15.01
C ASP A 323 1.23 -0.46 14.60
N VAL A 324 -0.07 -0.30 14.35
CA VAL A 324 -0.66 1.03 14.11
C VAL A 324 -0.42 1.94 15.32
N LEU A 325 -0.71 1.45 16.55
CA LEU A 325 -0.46 2.21 17.78
C LEU A 325 1.02 2.58 17.95
N LYS A 326 1.94 1.63 17.71
CA LYS A 326 3.39 1.87 17.78
C LYS A 326 3.84 2.98 16.84
N ALA A 327 3.39 2.95 15.59
CA ALA A 327 3.73 3.97 14.61
C ALA A 327 3.19 5.35 15.00
N VAL A 328 1.95 5.42 15.50
CA VAL A 328 1.36 6.68 15.99
C VAL A 328 2.11 7.18 17.21
N ALA A 329 2.46 6.31 18.17
CA ALA A 329 3.24 6.68 19.34
C ALA A 329 4.65 7.21 19.00
N LEU A 330 5.23 6.77 17.87
CA LEU A 330 6.49 7.29 17.33
C LEU A 330 6.31 8.54 16.45
N GLY A 331 5.10 9.10 16.37
CA GLY A 331 4.81 10.39 15.76
C GLY A 331 4.18 10.31 14.37
N ALA A 332 3.87 9.13 13.83
CA ALA A 332 3.09 9.06 12.60
C ALA A 332 1.63 9.51 12.84
N ARG A 333 1.07 10.27 11.91
CA ARG A 333 -0.37 10.60 11.92
C ARG A 333 -1.23 9.37 11.61
N GLY A 334 -0.71 8.43 10.83
CA GLY A 334 -1.34 7.18 10.47
C GLY A 334 -0.42 6.30 9.62
N VAL A 335 -0.92 5.14 9.23
CA VAL A 335 -0.15 4.15 8.48
C VAL A 335 -0.87 3.69 7.22
N LEU A 336 -0.11 3.12 6.26
CA LEU A 336 -0.69 2.45 5.11
C LEU A 336 -0.31 0.96 5.12
N ILE A 337 -1.25 0.08 4.77
CA ILE A 337 -0.99 -1.34 4.61
C ILE A 337 -1.10 -1.75 3.13
N GLY A 338 -0.09 -2.47 2.63
CA GLY A 338 -0.05 -2.98 1.25
C GLY A 338 -0.35 -4.48 1.19
N ARG A 339 0.65 -5.32 1.43
CA ARG A 339 0.50 -6.78 1.37
C ARG A 339 -0.69 -7.33 2.17
N PRO A 340 -0.97 -6.89 3.42
CA PRO A 340 -2.08 -7.44 4.20
C PRO A 340 -3.42 -7.36 3.49
N TRP A 341 -3.78 -6.20 2.91
CA TRP A 341 -5.06 -6.06 2.24
C TRP A 341 -5.15 -6.90 0.96
N VAL A 342 -4.05 -6.98 0.18
CA VAL A 342 -4.05 -7.77 -1.05
C VAL A 342 -4.12 -9.27 -0.74
N TRP A 343 -3.45 -9.74 0.32
CA TRP A 343 -3.58 -11.13 0.75
C TRP A 343 -5.02 -11.44 1.17
N ALA A 344 -5.68 -10.53 1.90
CA ALA A 344 -7.06 -10.71 2.32
C ALA A 344 -8.02 -10.80 1.12
N VAL A 345 -7.92 -9.86 0.19
CA VAL A 345 -8.74 -9.86 -1.03
C VAL A 345 -8.46 -11.09 -1.89
N ALA A 346 -7.20 -11.46 -2.08
CA ALA A 346 -6.82 -12.64 -2.86
C ALA A 346 -7.27 -13.94 -2.19
N GLY A 347 -7.17 -14.05 -0.87
CA GLY A 347 -7.47 -15.26 -0.12
C GLY A 347 -8.97 -15.45 0.15
N ALA A 348 -9.69 -14.37 0.47
CA ALA A 348 -11.06 -14.43 0.99
C ALA A 348 -12.02 -13.37 0.42
N GLY A 349 -11.60 -12.60 -0.61
CA GLY A 349 -12.44 -11.59 -1.26
C GLY A 349 -12.77 -10.39 -0.38
N GLN A 350 -13.88 -9.71 -0.66
CA GLN A 350 -14.28 -8.49 0.04
C GLN A 350 -14.52 -8.73 1.53
N GLN A 351 -15.21 -9.80 1.89
CA GLN A 351 -15.50 -10.10 3.29
C GLN A 351 -14.21 -10.34 4.08
N GLY A 352 -13.25 -11.08 3.52
CA GLY A 352 -11.96 -11.28 4.19
C GLY A 352 -11.18 -9.99 4.43
N LEU A 353 -11.31 -9.01 3.53
CA LEU A 353 -10.70 -7.70 3.76
C LEU A 353 -11.46 -6.91 4.85
N ILE A 354 -12.78 -6.95 4.86
CA ILE A 354 -13.60 -6.33 5.93
C ILE A 354 -13.22 -6.93 7.28
N ASP A 355 -13.20 -8.25 7.40
CA ASP A 355 -12.86 -8.97 8.64
C ASP A 355 -11.44 -8.61 9.13
N LEU A 356 -10.49 -8.48 8.20
CA LEU A 356 -9.12 -8.04 8.51
C LEU A 356 -9.11 -6.61 9.07
N LEU A 357 -9.82 -5.67 8.43
CA LEU A 357 -9.85 -4.27 8.87
C LEU A 357 -10.55 -4.12 10.23
N GLU A 358 -11.63 -4.86 10.48
CA GLU A 358 -12.28 -4.93 11.80
C GLU A 358 -11.33 -5.50 12.87
N THR A 359 -10.51 -6.50 12.49
CA THR A 359 -9.49 -7.05 13.40
C THR A 359 -8.45 -5.99 13.75
N PHE A 360 -7.93 -5.23 12.77
CA PHE A 360 -7.01 -4.13 13.02
C PHE A 360 -7.62 -3.08 13.96
N GLN A 361 -8.87 -2.69 13.75
CA GLN A 361 -9.55 -1.73 14.60
C GLN A 361 -9.73 -2.26 16.03
N ARG A 362 -10.09 -3.53 16.19
CA ARG A 362 -10.25 -4.18 17.50
C ARG A 362 -8.93 -4.29 18.24
N GLU A 363 -7.86 -4.67 17.56
CA GLU A 363 -6.52 -4.75 18.14
C GLU A 363 -6.01 -3.36 18.57
N LEU A 364 -6.21 -2.33 17.73
CA LEU A 364 -5.87 -0.95 18.05
C LEU A 364 -6.62 -0.47 19.28
N ARG A 365 -7.94 -0.66 19.33
CA ARG A 365 -8.78 -0.30 20.48
C ARG A 365 -8.31 -0.99 21.77
N THR A 366 -8.01 -2.29 21.67
CA THR A 366 -7.51 -3.08 22.81
C THR A 366 -6.15 -2.58 23.27
N ALA A 367 -5.22 -2.32 22.35
CA ALA A 367 -3.89 -1.81 22.69
C ALA A 367 -3.96 -0.41 23.34
N MET A 368 -4.80 0.49 22.83
CA MET A 368 -5.05 1.80 23.43
C MET A 368 -5.58 1.65 24.86
N ALA A 369 -6.58 0.78 25.07
CA ALA A 369 -7.13 0.55 26.41
C ALA A 369 -6.06 0.03 27.39
N LEU A 370 -5.24 -0.95 26.96
CA LEU A 370 -4.20 -1.55 27.81
C LEU A 370 -2.99 -0.63 28.05
N THR A 371 -2.79 0.38 27.21
CA THR A 371 -1.79 1.45 27.41
C THR A 371 -2.37 2.67 28.12
N GLY A 372 -3.67 2.63 28.46
CA GLY A 372 -4.35 3.65 29.27
C GLY A 372 -4.69 4.93 28.51
N VAL A 373 -4.83 4.87 27.18
CA VAL A 373 -5.24 6.00 26.33
C VAL A 373 -6.60 5.74 25.71
N SER A 374 -7.45 6.77 25.69
CA SER A 374 -8.80 6.67 25.13
C SER A 374 -8.99 7.36 23.77
N ARG A 375 -8.07 8.22 23.32
CA ARG A 375 -8.16 8.92 22.03
C ARG A 375 -6.83 8.86 21.28
N ILE A 376 -6.89 8.75 19.96
CA ILE A 376 -5.67 8.78 19.10
C ILE A 376 -4.86 10.07 19.29
N ALA A 377 -5.53 11.19 19.53
CA ALA A 377 -4.86 12.47 19.78
C ALA A 377 -4.00 12.50 21.06
N ASP A 378 -4.24 11.57 21.99
CA ASP A 378 -3.51 11.46 23.27
C ASP A 378 -2.38 10.41 23.19
N VAL A 379 -2.15 9.81 22.02
CA VAL A 379 -1.07 8.83 21.80
C VAL A 379 0.23 9.57 21.50
N GLY A 380 1.26 9.31 22.30
CA GLY A 380 2.57 9.92 22.17
C GLY A 380 3.72 9.00 22.57
N PRO A 381 4.97 9.50 22.51
CA PRO A 381 6.18 8.70 22.74
C PRO A 381 6.27 8.13 24.17
N GLU A 382 5.52 8.66 25.13
CA GLU A 382 5.43 8.14 26.49
C GLU A 382 4.81 6.73 26.56
N LEU A 383 4.14 6.28 25.50
CA LEU A 383 3.62 4.92 25.38
C LEU A 383 4.69 3.91 24.98
N ILE A 384 5.85 4.36 24.51
CA ILE A 384 6.97 3.48 24.14
C ILE A 384 7.81 3.21 25.37
N ASP A 385 8.11 1.93 25.57
CA ASP A 385 9.04 1.50 26.62
C ASP A 385 10.46 1.53 26.05
N ALA A 386 11.33 2.34 26.69
CA ALA A 386 12.67 2.63 26.20
C ALA A 386 13.67 1.47 26.53
#